data_1214c19016df509a2891a2f5bba53423
#
_entry.id   1214c19016df509a2891a2f5bba53423
#
_cell.length_a   1.000
_cell.length_b   1.000
_cell.length_c   1.000
_cell.angle_alpha   90.00
_cell.angle_beta   90.00
_cell.angle_gamma   90.00
#
_symmetry.space_group_name_H-M   'P 1'
#
loop_
_entity.id
_entity.type
_entity.pdbx_description
1 polymer ?
#
loop_
_entity_poly.entity_id
_entity_poly.type
_entity_poly.pdbx_seq_one_letter_code
_entity_poly.pdbx_strand_id
1 'polypeptide(L)'
;MTIKDKHLKVLSCLVILLLGMLFVPAASASSSSSDIPPIPSAFKGNLKGDAEHAGPGLVISAYIDSKLVGSNTLTEVGEYKLAVNGTEQDNGKAITFKLGGVASEPVSVTYKHGDVPVKLDLTFNGDFIPPTIETLSAFPTYILNDGKDFSAVKARVVDDSGIKSVTLDLSPISQGVVSLKSEGGDLYTYDITSTEAGEFKFQFMAANPSGNSVVDKDRISITVLRDNQLATTFGGSDGVFSPEEIANLVTNNNVSSGVKYAVLGTYFADGWDRI
;
A
#
# COMPACT_ATOMS: atom_id res chain seq x y z
N MET A 1 10.51 -61.21 -53.89
CA MET A 1 10.41 -61.20 -52.41
C MET A 1 10.05 -62.59 -51.95
N THR A 2 11.06 -63.36 -51.50
CA THR A 2 10.98 -64.76 -51.19
C THR A 2 10.27 -65.01 -49.87
N ILE A 3 9.56 -66.17 -49.77
CA ILE A 3 8.75 -66.62 -48.60
C ILE A 3 9.55 -66.50 -47.27
N LYS A 4 10.87 -66.68 -47.32
CA LYS A 4 11.78 -66.54 -46.13
C LYS A 4 11.77 -65.20 -45.48
N ASP A 5 11.62 -64.13 -46.23
CA ASP A 5 11.63 -62.76 -45.67
C ASP A 5 10.35 -62.39 -44.89
N LYS A 6 9.24 -63.01 -45.21
CA LYS A 6 7.97 -62.77 -44.49
C LYS A 6 7.99 -63.43 -43.10
N HIS A 7 8.58 -64.61 -42.94
CA HIS A 7 8.67 -65.26 -41.63
C HIS A 7 9.64 -64.57 -40.68
N LEU A 8 10.70 -64.01 -41.22
CA LEU A 8 11.68 -63.26 -40.39
C LEU A 8 11.10 -61.96 -39.84
N LYS A 9 10.27 -61.30 -40.65
CA LYS A 9 9.61 -60.01 -40.16
C LYS A 9 8.47 -60.31 -39.16
N VAL A 10 7.75 -61.38 -39.30
CA VAL A 10 6.71 -61.81 -38.38
C VAL A 10 7.33 -62.27 -37.05
N LEU A 11 8.47 -62.96 -37.07
CA LEU A 11 9.17 -63.39 -35.87
C LEU A 11 9.78 -62.24 -35.13
N SER A 12 10.30 -61.21 -35.84
CA SER A 12 10.83 -59.97 -35.22
C SER A 12 9.74 -59.16 -34.53
N CYS A 13 8.53 -59.04 -35.13
CA CYS A 13 7.42 -58.35 -34.49
C CYS A 13 6.89 -59.10 -33.26
N LEU A 14 6.89 -60.43 -33.28
CA LEU A 14 6.42 -61.21 -32.14
C LEU A 14 7.37 -61.17 -30.94
N VAL A 15 8.68 -61.14 -31.17
CA VAL A 15 9.69 -61.01 -30.10
C VAL A 15 9.64 -59.59 -29.46
N ILE A 16 9.38 -58.57 -30.25
CA ILE A 16 9.22 -57.19 -29.71
C ILE A 16 7.93 -57.07 -28.90
N LEU A 17 6.86 -57.78 -29.30
CA LEU A 17 5.60 -57.78 -28.55
C LEU A 17 5.69 -58.54 -27.23
N LEU A 18 6.51 -59.60 -27.15
CA LEU A 18 6.71 -60.40 -25.93
C LEU A 18 7.66 -59.68 -24.93
N LEU A 19 8.61 -58.87 -25.42
CA LEU A 19 9.48 -58.09 -24.54
C LEU A 19 8.82 -56.83 -23.95
N GLY A 20 7.75 -56.36 -24.57
CA GLY A 20 6.98 -55.17 -24.12
C GLY A 20 6.03 -55.44 -22.95
N MET A 21 5.78 -56.69 -22.57
CA MET A 21 4.82 -57.06 -21.51
C MET A 21 5.47 -57.29 -20.13
N LEU A 22 6.79 -57.14 -19.98
CA LEU A 22 7.50 -57.36 -18.71
C LEU A 22 7.92 -56.11 -17.96
N PHE A 23 7.56 -54.91 -18.44
CA PHE A 23 7.69 -53.68 -17.68
C PHE A 23 6.30 -53.23 -17.21
N VAL A 24 5.78 -53.86 -16.18
CA VAL A 24 4.77 -53.25 -15.32
C VAL A 24 5.55 -52.27 -14.43
N PRO A 25 5.41 -50.95 -14.58
CA PRO A 25 5.95 -50.06 -13.58
C PRO A 25 5.22 -50.37 -12.26
N ALA A 26 5.98 -50.80 -11.27
CA ALA A 26 5.47 -50.82 -9.90
C ALA A 26 4.98 -49.39 -9.61
N ALA A 27 3.65 -49.24 -9.55
CA ALA A 27 3.05 -48.06 -9.01
C ALA A 27 3.56 -47.95 -7.56
N SER A 28 4.55 -47.12 -7.34
CA SER A 28 4.92 -46.69 -6.00
C SER A 28 3.66 -46.07 -5.44
N ALA A 29 2.96 -46.77 -4.56
CA ALA A 29 1.94 -46.18 -3.74
C ALA A 29 2.64 -45.04 -2.96
N SER A 30 2.50 -43.82 -3.43
CA SER A 30 2.74 -42.66 -2.60
C SER A 30 1.84 -42.84 -1.41
N SER A 31 2.43 -43.18 -0.26
CA SER A 31 1.72 -43.08 1.00
C SER A 31 1.28 -41.61 1.06
N SER A 32 0.00 -41.33 0.83
CA SER A 32 -0.60 -40.07 1.23
C SER A 32 -0.41 -40.00 2.75
N SER A 33 0.67 -39.30 3.16
CA SER A 33 0.69 -38.80 4.51
C SER A 33 -0.61 -38.02 4.67
N SER A 34 -1.42 -38.44 5.63
CA SER A 34 -2.64 -37.75 5.99
C SER A 34 -2.30 -36.26 6.09
N ASP A 35 -2.83 -35.44 5.17
CA ASP A 35 -2.73 -33.97 5.19
C ASP A 35 -3.54 -33.43 6.39
N ILE A 36 -3.12 -33.81 7.60
CA ILE A 36 -3.52 -33.06 8.79
C ILE A 36 -2.64 -31.83 8.76
N PRO A 37 -3.22 -30.62 8.58
CA PRO A 37 -2.41 -29.38 8.61
C PRO A 37 -1.59 -29.36 9.88
N PRO A 38 -0.32 -28.99 9.82
CA PRO A 38 0.51 -28.92 11.02
C PRO A 38 -0.12 -27.95 12.00
N ILE A 39 -0.25 -28.37 13.27
CA ILE A 39 -0.76 -27.52 14.35
C ILE A 39 0.35 -26.51 14.66
N PRO A 40 0.12 -25.20 14.47
CA PRO A 40 1.14 -24.18 14.73
C PRO A 40 1.42 -24.04 16.22
N SER A 41 2.64 -23.69 16.60
CA SER A 41 2.91 -23.13 17.92
C SER A 41 2.34 -21.72 18.01
N ALA A 42 1.61 -21.42 19.06
CA ALA A 42 1.02 -20.09 19.24
C ALA A 42 1.69 -19.34 20.41
N PHE A 43 1.97 -18.07 20.17
CA PHE A 43 2.53 -17.15 21.16
C PHE A 43 1.59 -15.96 21.36
N LYS A 44 1.49 -15.49 22.59
CA LYS A 44 0.80 -14.25 22.97
C LYS A 44 1.52 -13.62 24.15
N GLY A 45 1.47 -12.31 24.26
CA GLY A 45 2.08 -11.59 25.36
C GLY A 45 2.04 -10.09 25.17
N ASN A 46 2.74 -9.40 26.07
CA ASN A 46 2.91 -7.97 26.00
C ASN A 46 4.20 -7.61 25.29
N LEU A 47 4.16 -6.51 24.57
CA LEU A 47 5.35 -5.83 24.08
C LEU A 47 5.95 -5.00 25.22
N LYS A 48 7.27 -4.96 25.31
CA LYS A 48 8.04 -4.29 26.36
C LYS A 48 9.09 -3.37 25.74
N GLY A 49 9.68 -2.52 26.56
CA GLY A 49 10.66 -1.52 26.12
C GLY A 49 9.96 -0.43 25.30
N ASP A 50 10.63 0.04 24.24
CA ASP A 50 10.09 1.10 23.38
C ASP A 50 8.80 0.69 22.64
N ALA A 51 8.51 -0.62 22.58
CA ALA A 51 7.32 -1.15 21.94
C ALA A 51 6.06 -1.21 22.83
N GLU A 52 6.11 -0.78 24.08
CA GLU A 52 4.93 -0.81 24.99
C GLU A 52 3.73 -0.02 24.43
N HIS A 53 4.00 1.01 23.63
CA HIS A 53 2.99 1.86 22.98
C HIS A 53 2.85 1.57 21.48
N ALA A 54 3.50 0.51 20.98
CA ALA A 54 3.37 0.12 19.58
C ALA A 54 1.91 -0.19 19.24
N GLY A 55 1.37 0.51 18.27
CA GLY A 55 -0.05 0.51 17.94
C GLY A 55 -0.46 -0.47 16.84
N PRO A 56 -1.77 -0.54 16.55
CA PRO A 56 -2.29 -1.32 15.43
C PRO A 56 -1.64 -0.97 14.09
N GLY A 57 -1.46 -1.99 13.25
CA GLY A 57 -0.87 -1.85 11.91
C GLY A 57 0.58 -2.30 11.82
N LEU A 58 1.33 -2.32 12.93
CA LEU A 58 2.68 -2.91 12.94
C LEU A 58 2.62 -4.43 12.81
N VAL A 59 3.58 -5.00 12.08
CA VAL A 59 3.66 -6.44 11.85
C VAL A 59 4.68 -7.06 12.78
N ILE A 60 4.23 -8.02 13.61
CA ILE A 60 5.12 -8.93 14.36
C ILE A 60 5.38 -10.18 13.52
N SER A 61 6.63 -10.63 13.47
CA SER A 61 7.07 -11.75 12.67
C SER A 61 7.98 -12.68 13.47
N ALA A 62 7.88 -14.00 13.22
CA ALA A 62 8.75 -15.02 13.79
C ALA A 62 9.60 -15.70 12.71
N TYR A 63 10.84 -16.01 13.05
CA TYR A 63 11.82 -16.63 12.16
C TYR A 63 12.48 -17.82 12.85
N ILE A 64 12.74 -18.89 12.07
CA ILE A 64 13.60 -20.02 12.41
C ILE A 64 14.66 -20.10 11.32
N ASP A 65 15.95 -20.12 11.70
CA ASP A 65 17.08 -20.15 10.74
C ASP A 65 16.93 -19.06 9.64
N SER A 66 16.52 -17.85 10.02
CA SER A 66 16.25 -16.71 9.11
C SER A 66 15.07 -16.89 8.15
N LYS A 67 14.38 -18.03 8.19
CA LYS A 67 13.16 -18.26 7.41
C LYS A 67 11.96 -17.71 8.17
N LEU A 68 11.11 -16.91 7.50
CA LEU A 68 9.83 -16.45 8.06
C LEU A 68 8.90 -17.64 8.26
N VAL A 69 8.46 -17.87 9.49
CA VAL A 69 7.58 -18.98 9.89
C VAL A 69 6.26 -18.53 10.50
N GLY A 70 6.08 -17.23 10.69
CA GLY A 70 4.81 -16.65 11.15
C GLY A 70 4.85 -15.14 11.13
N SER A 71 3.68 -14.53 10.87
CA SER A 71 3.49 -13.09 10.98
C SER A 71 2.05 -12.77 11.35
N ASN A 72 1.86 -11.69 12.07
CA ASN A 72 0.55 -11.12 12.37
C ASN A 72 0.63 -9.61 12.52
N THR A 73 -0.44 -8.92 12.19
CA THR A 73 -0.56 -7.48 12.39
C THR A 73 -1.12 -7.20 13.78
N LEU A 74 -0.53 -6.27 14.51
CA LEU A 74 -1.06 -5.83 15.81
C LEU A 74 -2.45 -5.22 15.63
N THR A 75 -3.37 -5.61 16.48
CA THR A 75 -4.74 -5.09 16.57
C THR A 75 -4.99 -4.27 17.83
N GLU A 76 -4.11 -4.41 18.82
CA GLU A 76 -4.17 -3.76 20.12
C GLU A 76 -2.82 -3.11 20.44
N VAL A 77 -2.82 -2.07 21.26
CA VAL A 77 -1.60 -1.39 21.69
C VAL A 77 -0.86 -2.26 22.71
N GLY A 78 0.43 -2.47 22.49
CA GLY A 78 1.32 -3.17 23.43
C GLY A 78 1.06 -4.66 23.61
N GLU A 79 0.18 -5.27 22.80
CA GLU A 79 -0.13 -6.70 22.86
C GLU A 79 0.04 -7.39 21.51
N TYR A 80 0.41 -8.67 21.54
CA TYR A 80 0.52 -9.46 20.33
C TYR A 80 -0.03 -10.88 20.47
N LYS A 81 -0.43 -11.46 19.34
CA LYS A 81 -0.76 -12.87 19.14
C LYS A 81 -0.08 -13.31 17.85
N LEU A 82 0.59 -14.47 17.87
CA LEU A 82 1.36 -14.93 16.71
C LEU A 82 1.33 -16.45 16.63
N ALA A 83 0.94 -16.97 15.45
CA ALA A 83 1.08 -18.37 15.11
C ALA A 83 2.41 -18.58 14.37
N VAL A 84 3.15 -19.61 14.78
CA VAL A 84 4.45 -19.99 14.21
C VAL A 84 4.30 -21.34 13.53
N ASN A 85 4.41 -21.35 12.20
CA ASN A 85 4.19 -22.49 11.32
C ASN A 85 5.55 -23.11 10.90
N GLY A 86 6.22 -23.77 11.84
CA GLY A 86 7.39 -24.59 11.55
C GLY A 86 7.00 -26.01 11.16
N THR A 87 7.99 -26.83 10.88
CA THR A 87 7.86 -28.26 10.57
C THR A 87 8.39 -29.10 11.74
N GLU A 88 8.17 -30.41 11.73
CA GLU A 88 8.79 -31.33 12.71
C GLU A 88 10.32 -31.24 12.74
N GLN A 89 10.93 -30.93 11.60
CA GLN A 89 12.38 -30.75 11.48
C GLN A 89 12.89 -29.48 12.17
N ASP A 90 11.98 -28.56 12.51
CA ASP A 90 12.30 -27.31 13.20
C ASP A 90 12.19 -27.46 14.73
N ASN A 91 11.74 -28.63 15.24
CA ASN A 91 11.68 -28.89 16.69
C ASN A 91 13.03 -28.66 17.36
N GLY A 92 13.00 -27.89 18.46
CA GLY A 92 14.19 -27.54 19.24
C GLY A 92 15.01 -26.38 18.69
N LYS A 93 14.71 -25.88 17.48
CA LYS A 93 15.40 -24.69 16.93
C LYS A 93 14.91 -23.41 17.62
N ALA A 94 15.81 -22.44 17.73
CA ALA A 94 15.49 -21.13 18.31
C ALA A 94 14.55 -20.34 17.41
N ILE A 95 13.58 -19.68 18.04
CA ILE A 95 12.71 -18.71 17.37
C ILE A 95 13.23 -17.31 17.65
N THR A 96 13.33 -16.48 16.62
CA THR A 96 13.63 -15.05 16.75
C THR A 96 12.42 -14.23 16.29
N PHE A 97 12.20 -13.08 16.93
CA PHE A 97 11.05 -12.24 16.67
C PHE A 97 11.47 -10.88 16.14
N LYS A 98 10.64 -10.28 15.28
CA LYS A 98 10.80 -8.89 14.81
C LYS A 98 9.46 -8.18 14.86
N LEU A 99 9.49 -6.90 15.21
CA LEU A 99 8.35 -5.99 15.17
C LEU A 99 8.70 -4.83 14.23
N GLY A 100 7.93 -4.63 13.17
CA GLY A 100 8.24 -3.59 12.17
C GLY A 100 9.64 -3.72 11.55
N GLY A 101 10.24 -4.93 11.57
CA GLY A 101 11.62 -5.17 11.11
C GLY A 101 12.68 -5.09 12.20
N VAL A 102 12.41 -4.49 13.36
CA VAL A 102 13.31 -4.41 14.52
C VAL A 102 13.30 -5.75 15.24
N ALA A 103 14.49 -6.31 15.53
CA ALA A 103 14.61 -7.55 16.26
C ALA A 103 14.28 -7.37 17.76
N SER A 104 13.63 -8.37 18.37
CA SER A 104 13.49 -8.39 19.82
C SER A 104 14.83 -8.58 20.52
N GLU A 105 14.91 -8.22 21.79
CA GLU A 105 15.96 -8.75 22.65
C GLU A 105 15.94 -10.29 22.59
N PRO A 106 17.11 -10.94 22.79
CA PRO A 106 17.20 -12.39 22.74
C PRO A 106 16.26 -13.04 23.78
N VAL A 107 15.46 -14.00 23.34
CA VAL A 107 14.63 -14.84 24.20
C VAL A 107 14.98 -16.30 23.99
N SER A 108 15.06 -17.06 25.08
CA SER A 108 15.36 -18.49 25.07
C SER A 108 14.09 -19.30 24.81
N VAL A 109 13.52 -19.19 23.61
CA VAL A 109 12.35 -19.97 23.19
C VAL A 109 12.67 -20.78 21.95
N THR A 110 12.28 -22.07 21.98
CA THR A 110 12.47 -23.00 20.86
C THR A 110 11.11 -23.40 20.28
N TYR A 111 11.10 -23.71 19.01
CA TYR A 111 9.93 -24.23 18.33
C TYR A 111 9.60 -25.64 18.82
N LYS A 112 8.31 -25.89 19.10
CA LYS A 112 7.75 -27.21 19.38
C LYS A 112 6.49 -27.38 18.57
N HIS A 113 6.50 -28.33 17.67
CA HIS A 113 5.35 -28.63 16.82
C HIS A 113 4.12 -29.03 17.65
N GLY A 114 2.99 -28.36 17.43
CA GLY A 114 1.73 -28.67 18.10
C GLY A 114 1.67 -28.33 19.59
N ASP A 115 2.55 -27.43 20.08
CA ASP A 115 2.54 -27.03 21.49
C ASP A 115 1.35 -26.13 21.82
N VAL A 116 0.97 -26.12 23.09
CA VAL A 116 -0.08 -25.22 23.61
C VAL A 116 0.36 -23.76 23.52
N PRO A 117 -0.59 -22.80 23.41
CA PRO A 117 -0.26 -21.38 23.36
C PRO A 117 0.60 -20.94 24.54
N VAL A 118 1.77 -20.37 24.25
CA VAL A 118 2.74 -19.90 25.23
C VAL A 118 2.55 -18.41 25.48
N LYS A 119 2.49 -18.01 26.76
CA LYS A 119 2.60 -16.61 27.14
C LYS A 119 4.08 -16.21 27.15
N LEU A 120 4.45 -15.24 26.31
CA LEU A 120 5.81 -14.75 26.18
C LEU A 120 5.78 -13.23 25.96
N ASP A 121 6.34 -12.48 26.91
CA ASP A 121 6.54 -11.05 26.72
C ASP A 121 7.82 -10.83 25.91
N LEU A 122 7.80 -9.89 24.97
CA LEU A 122 8.91 -9.59 24.05
C LEU A 122 9.34 -8.14 24.22
N THR A 123 10.65 -7.93 24.43
CA THR A 123 11.23 -6.59 24.54
C THR A 123 11.82 -6.16 23.20
N PHE A 124 11.48 -4.96 22.77
CA PHE A 124 12.02 -4.33 21.57
C PHE A 124 12.52 -2.93 21.92
N ASN A 125 13.68 -2.58 21.35
CA ASN A 125 14.29 -1.27 21.48
C ASN A 125 14.37 -0.65 20.09
N GLY A 126 13.64 0.45 19.86
CA GLY A 126 13.54 1.13 18.57
C GLY A 126 12.34 2.06 18.52
N ASP A 127 12.23 2.80 17.44
CA ASP A 127 11.09 3.67 17.24
C ASP A 127 9.92 2.89 16.59
N PHE A 128 8.77 2.91 17.25
CA PHE A 128 7.52 2.27 16.82
C PHE A 128 6.37 3.27 16.72
N ILE A 129 6.65 4.56 16.81
CA ILE A 129 5.66 5.62 16.76
C ILE A 129 5.61 6.17 15.33
N PRO A 130 4.43 6.19 14.68
CA PRO A 130 4.30 6.81 13.38
C PRO A 130 4.44 8.35 13.45
N PRO A 131 4.84 9.00 12.34
CA PRO A 131 4.79 10.45 12.22
C PRO A 131 3.40 11.01 12.52
N THR A 132 3.37 12.23 13.02
CA THR A 132 2.14 13.00 13.24
C THR A 132 1.96 14.02 12.14
N ILE A 133 0.79 14.04 11.50
CA ILE A 133 0.38 15.06 10.55
C ILE A 133 -0.30 16.21 11.33
N GLU A 134 0.40 17.28 11.65
CA GLU A 134 -0.14 18.43 12.36
C GLU A 134 -1.08 19.23 11.47
N THR A 135 -0.63 19.54 10.25
CA THR A 135 -1.44 20.25 9.25
C THR A 135 -1.34 19.57 7.90
N LEU A 136 -2.45 19.59 7.16
CA LEU A 136 -2.52 19.07 5.79
C LEU A 136 -3.64 19.79 5.06
N SER A 137 -3.33 20.41 3.92
CA SER A 137 -4.30 21.12 3.10
C SER A 137 -3.88 21.15 1.64
N ALA A 138 -4.85 21.27 0.73
CA ALA A 138 -4.64 21.65 -0.66
C ALA A 138 -5.41 22.96 -0.91
N PHE A 139 -4.76 23.94 -1.49
CA PHE A 139 -5.36 25.24 -1.71
C PHE A 139 -4.72 25.99 -2.89
N PRO A 140 -5.52 26.63 -3.77
CA PRO A 140 -6.99 26.63 -3.82
C PRO A 140 -7.55 25.27 -4.20
N THR A 141 -8.85 25.02 -3.90
CA THR A 141 -9.49 23.72 -4.18
C THR A 141 -10.11 23.63 -5.58
N TYR A 142 -10.31 24.75 -6.28
CA TYR A 142 -10.79 24.79 -7.67
C TYR A 142 -9.67 25.26 -8.60
N ILE A 143 -9.30 24.42 -9.56
CA ILE A 143 -8.27 24.68 -10.58
C ILE A 143 -8.80 24.33 -11.98
N LEU A 144 -8.12 24.84 -13.04
CA LEU A 144 -8.38 24.47 -14.42
C LEU A 144 -7.67 23.18 -14.84
N ASN A 145 -8.21 22.49 -15.82
CA ASN A 145 -7.63 21.29 -16.43
C ASN A 145 -6.62 21.60 -17.53
N ASP A 146 -5.89 22.71 -17.45
CA ASP A 146 -4.94 23.15 -18.47
C ASP A 146 -3.50 22.59 -18.25
N GLY A 147 -3.30 21.83 -17.19
CA GLY A 147 -2.01 21.25 -16.81
C GLY A 147 -0.99 22.28 -16.27
N LYS A 148 -1.39 23.52 -16.06
CA LYS A 148 -0.54 24.63 -15.57
C LYS A 148 -1.09 25.27 -14.30
N ASP A 149 -2.41 25.43 -14.25
CA ASP A 149 -3.08 25.91 -13.06
C ASP A 149 -2.93 24.88 -11.95
N PHE A 150 -2.74 25.28 -10.72
CA PHE A 150 -2.35 24.38 -9.65
C PHE A 150 -3.05 24.62 -8.32
N SER A 151 -3.11 23.57 -7.53
CA SER A 151 -3.45 23.56 -6.12
C SER A 151 -2.20 23.23 -5.29
N ALA A 152 -1.79 24.10 -4.41
CA ALA A 152 -0.64 23.90 -3.54
C ALA A 152 -1.02 23.02 -2.34
N VAL A 153 -0.46 21.84 -2.26
CA VAL A 153 -0.49 20.99 -1.06
C VAL A 153 0.55 21.50 -0.09
N LYS A 154 0.15 21.70 1.17
CA LYS A 154 1.02 22.06 2.28
C LYS A 154 0.76 21.13 3.46
N ALA A 155 1.82 20.52 3.97
CA ALA A 155 1.76 19.64 5.12
C ALA A 155 2.82 20.02 6.15
N ARG A 156 2.47 19.93 7.43
CA ARG A 156 3.45 19.87 8.52
C ARG A 156 3.40 18.50 9.14
N VAL A 157 4.55 17.81 9.12
CA VAL A 157 4.69 16.43 9.60
C VAL A 157 5.86 16.39 10.56
N VAL A 158 5.61 15.87 11.75
CA VAL A 158 6.60 15.80 12.83
C VAL A 158 6.81 14.38 13.31
N ASP A 159 8.06 14.06 13.68
CA ASP A 159 8.44 12.78 14.27
C ASP A 159 9.78 12.96 15.00
N ASP A 160 9.91 12.42 16.22
CA ASP A 160 11.12 12.58 17.03
C ASP A 160 12.35 11.90 16.39
N SER A 161 12.15 10.85 15.60
CA SER A 161 13.18 10.15 14.83
C SER A 161 13.46 10.81 13.47
N GLY A 162 12.68 11.84 13.12
CA GLY A 162 12.70 12.55 11.84
C GLY A 162 11.79 11.91 10.78
N ILE A 163 11.73 12.56 9.62
CA ILE A 163 10.89 12.13 8.50
C ILE A 163 11.77 11.58 7.37
N LYS A 164 11.48 10.36 6.95
CA LYS A 164 12.16 9.69 5.82
C LYS A 164 11.52 10.06 4.49
N SER A 165 10.19 10.07 4.43
CA SER A 165 9.46 10.34 3.20
C SER A 165 8.09 10.94 3.47
N VAL A 166 7.69 11.86 2.60
CA VAL A 166 6.32 12.39 2.52
C VAL A 166 5.87 12.28 1.08
N THR A 167 4.76 11.58 0.85
CA THR A 167 4.27 11.25 -0.49
C THR A 167 2.80 11.55 -0.65
N LEU A 168 2.39 11.78 -1.89
CA LEU A 168 1.01 11.98 -2.32
C LEU A 168 0.72 11.04 -3.50
N ASP A 169 -0.36 10.28 -3.41
CA ASP A 169 -0.81 9.41 -4.49
C ASP A 169 -1.73 10.19 -5.43
N LEU A 170 -1.20 10.53 -6.60
CA LEU A 170 -1.88 11.22 -7.69
C LEU A 170 -2.40 10.25 -8.76
N SER A 171 -2.48 8.95 -8.47
CA SER A 171 -3.08 7.95 -9.39
C SER A 171 -4.50 8.31 -9.84
N PRO A 172 -5.35 8.97 -9.03
CA PRO A 172 -6.66 9.42 -9.50
C PRO A 172 -6.64 10.37 -10.70
N ILE A 173 -5.52 11.05 -10.95
CA ILE A 173 -5.29 11.92 -12.11
C ILE A 173 -4.14 11.39 -13.00
N SER A 174 -3.90 10.06 -12.97
CA SER A 174 -2.95 9.34 -13.82
C SER A 174 -1.47 9.76 -13.67
N GLN A 175 -1.09 10.38 -12.54
CA GLN A 175 0.29 10.86 -12.29
C GLN A 175 1.10 9.97 -11.32
N GLY A 176 0.47 8.95 -10.70
CA GLY A 176 1.14 8.03 -9.79
C GLY A 176 1.52 8.67 -8.44
N VAL A 177 2.45 8.03 -7.71
CA VAL A 177 2.89 8.51 -6.40
C VAL A 177 4.05 9.49 -6.56
N VAL A 178 3.93 10.66 -5.95
CA VAL A 178 4.94 11.73 -5.96
C VAL A 178 5.46 12.02 -4.56
N SER A 179 6.70 12.49 -4.46
CA SER A 179 7.28 12.96 -3.19
C SER A 179 7.07 14.45 -3.04
N LEU A 180 6.66 14.88 -1.84
CA LEU A 180 6.60 16.30 -1.50
C LEU A 180 8.01 16.84 -1.27
N LYS A 181 8.22 18.09 -1.64
CA LYS A 181 9.46 18.84 -1.40
C LYS A 181 9.49 19.33 0.05
N SER A 182 10.59 19.09 0.76
CA SER A 182 10.81 19.68 2.07
C SER A 182 11.22 21.15 1.90
N GLU A 183 10.54 22.02 2.64
CA GLU A 183 10.87 23.46 2.74
C GLU A 183 11.63 23.80 4.03
N GLY A 184 11.96 22.78 4.85
CA GLY A 184 12.56 22.92 6.17
C GLY A 184 11.53 23.10 7.29
N GLY A 185 11.93 22.87 8.55
CA GLY A 185 11.06 23.04 9.72
C GLY A 185 9.80 22.16 9.67
N ASP A 186 9.95 20.90 9.21
CA ASP A 186 8.87 19.90 9.11
C ASP A 186 7.77 20.25 8.09
N LEU A 187 8.02 21.25 7.23
CA LEU A 187 7.09 21.69 6.18
C LEU A 187 7.40 20.99 4.85
N TYR A 188 6.33 20.53 4.19
CA TYR A 188 6.38 19.83 2.91
C TYR A 188 5.36 20.41 1.96
N THR A 189 5.74 20.55 0.68
CA THR A 189 4.90 21.16 -0.35
C THR A 189 4.91 20.37 -1.64
N TYR A 190 3.79 20.46 -2.39
CA TYR A 190 3.67 19.96 -3.75
C TYR A 190 2.55 20.71 -4.48
N ASP A 191 2.78 21.09 -5.75
CA ASP A 191 1.78 21.73 -6.59
C ASP A 191 1.10 20.69 -7.47
N ILE A 192 -0.20 20.43 -7.22
CA ILE A 192 -1.02 19.52 -8.03
C ILE A 192 -1.52 20.28 -9.26
N THR A 193 -1.18 19.79 -10.45
CA THR A 193 -1.76 20.22 -11.74
C THR A 193 -2.51 19.05 -12.36
N SER A 194 -3.50 19.29 -13.22
CA SER A 194 -4.20 18.22 -13.93
C SER A 194 -4.67 18.64 -15.31
N THR A 195 -4.67 17.69 -16.24
CA THR A 195 -5.38 17.78 -17.54
C THR A 195 -6.71 17.03 -17.52
N GLU A 196 -6.98 16.29 -16.44
CA GLU A 196 -8.22 15.56 -16.24
C GLU A 196 -9.16 16.39 -15.37
N ALA A 197 -10.40 16.61 -15.82
CA ALA A 197 -11.41 17.34 -15.06
C ALA A 197 -12.27 16.39 -14.22
N GLY A 198 -12.62 16.82 -13.01
CA GLY A 198 -13.42 16.05 -12.05
C GLY A 198 -13.16 16.47 -10.62
N GLU A 199 -13.78 15.76 -9.70
CA GLU A 199 -13.51 15.87 -8.26
C GLU A 199 -12.60 14.73 -7.84
N PHE A 200 -11.46 15.05 -7.22
CA PHE A 200 -10.44 14.09 -6.86
C PHE A 200 -10.10 14.17 -5.39
N LYS A 201 -9.92 13.00 -4.78
CA LYS A 201 -9.33 12.85 -3.44
C LYS A 201 -8.02 12.12 -3.56
N PHE A 202 -7.04 12.52 -2.77
CA PHE A 202 -5.69 11.99 -2.82
C PHE A 202 -5.25 11.44 -1.48
N GLN A 203 -4.54 10.30 -1.53
CA GLN A 203 -3.96 9.71 -0.35
C GLN A 203 -2.60 10.35 -0.06
N PHE A 204 -2.47 10.92 1.13
CA PHE A 204 -1.20 11.42 1.68
C PHE A 204 -0.59 10.37 2.60
N MET A 205 0.74 10.20 2.55
CA MET A 205 1.46 9.28 3.43
C MET A 205 2.78 9.90 3.87
N ALA A 206 3.08 9.77 5.17
CA ALA A 206 4.39 10.11 5.71
C ALA A 206 4.97 8.90 6.45
N ALA A 207 6.30 8.71 6.34
CA ALA A 207 7.01 7.63 7.01
C ALA A 207 8.32 8.15 7.65
N ASN A 208 8.66 7.58 8.80
CA ASN A 208 9.92 7.84 9.49
C ASN A 208 11.04 6.88 9.06
N PRO A 209 12.30 7.05 9.50
CA PRO A 209 13.41 6.16 9.17
C PRO A 209 13.21 4.70 9.61
N SER A 210 12.48 4.47 10.69
CA SER A 210 12.17 3.14 11.23
C SER A 210 11.11 2.40 10.40
N GLY A 211 10.42 3.10 9.47
CA GLY A 211 9.41 2.52 8.60
C GLY A 211 7.98 2.63 9.12
N ASN A 212 7.77 3.26 10.28
CA ASN A 212 6.43 3.58 10.74
C ASN A 212 5.83 4.66 9.84
N SER A 213 4.54 4.54 9.53
CA SER A 213 3.89 5.46 8.61
C SER A 213 2.49 5.85 9.06
N VAL A 214 2.09 7.05 8.66
CA VAL A 214 0.74 7.58 8.81
C VAL A 214 0.15 7.86 7.43
N VAL A 215 -1.14 7.57 7.27
CA VAL A 215 -1.88 7.75 6.02
C VAL A 215 -3.10 8.61 6.28
N ASP A 216 -3.32 9.60 5.41
CA ASP A 216 -4.54 10.39 5.35
C ASP A 216 -5.16 10.27 3.95
N LYS A 217 -6.48 10.00 3.88
CA LYS A 217 -7.20 9.78 2.62
C LYS A 217 -8.27 10.83 2.34
N ASP A 218 -8.53 11.72 3.27
CA ASP A 218 -9.73 12.55 3.25
C ASP A 218 -9.45 14.05 3.17
N ARG A 219 -8.31 14.52 3.72
CA ARG A 219 -8.03 15.95 3.81
C ARG A 219 -7.59 16.63 2.52
N ILE A 220 -7.08 15.87 1.55
CA ILE A 220 -6.68 16.42 0.24
C ILE A 220 -7.76 16.11 -0.77
N SER A 221 -8.50 17.15 -1.18
CA SER A 221 -9.48 17.07 -2.27
C SER A 221 -9.43 18.35 -3.11
N ILE A 222 -9.55 18.20 -4.43
CA ILE A 222 -9.63 19.30 -5.37
C ILE A 222 -10.72 19.04 -6.43
N THR A 223 -11.23 20.11 -6.99
CA THR A 223 -12.12 20.10 -8.17
C THR A 223 -11.37 20.72 -9.35
N VAL A 224 -11.20 19.95 -10.39
CA VAL A 224 -10.55 20.37 -11.64
C VAL A 224 -11.63 20.63 -12.67
N LEU A 225 -11.71 21.84 -13.19
CA LEU A 225 -12.78 22.32 -14.06
C LEU A 225 -12.30 22.46 -15.52
N ARG A 226 -13.20 22.16 -16.46
CA ARG A 226 -13.06 22.57 -17.86
C ARG A 226 -13.62 23.96 -18.06
N ASP A 227 -13.16 24.67 -19.09
CA ASP A 227 -13.67 26.01 -19.44
C ASP A 227 -15.20 26.02 -19.58
N ASN A 228 -15.78 25.00 -20.23
CA ASN A 228 -17.22 24.90 -20.42
C ASN A 228 -18.04 24.60 -19.14
N GLN A 229 -17.38 24.30 -18.02
CA GLN A 229 -18.02 24.08 -16.72
C GLN A 229 -18.04 25.35 -15.86
N LEU A 230 -17.25 26.37 -16.21
CA LEU A 230 -17.09 27.57 -15.37
C LEU A 230 -18.41 28.31 -15.17
N ALA A 231 -19.16 28.52 -16.25
CA ALA A 231 -20.46 29.19 -16.18
C ALA A 231 -21.47 28.44 -15.31
N THR A 232 -21.54 27.11 -15.44
CA THR A 232 -22.44 26.29 -14.60
C THR A 232 -22.00 26.15 -13.16
N THR A 233 -20.70 26.30 -12.88
CA THR A 233 -20.16 26.19 -11.53
C THR A 233 -20.26 27.50 -10.76
N PHE A 234 -20.03 28.64 -11.43
CA PHE A 234 -19.90 29.94 -10.78
C PHE A 234 -20.89 31.01 -11.29
N GLY A 235 -21.59 30.77 -12.41
CA GLY A 235 -22.46 31.71 -13.09
C GLY A 235 -23.94 31.54 -12.79
N GLY A 236 -24.29 30.88 -11.68
CA GLY A 236 -25.71 30.72 -11.31
C GLY A 236 -26.50 29.77 -12.22
N SER A 237 -27.83 29.86 -12.13
CA SER A 237 -28.76 28.92 -12.79
C SER A 237 -28.97 29.18 -14.28
N ASP A 238 -28.61 30.36 -14.78
CA ASP A 238 -28.77 30.76 -16.18
C ASP A 238 -27.51 30.50 -17.02
N GLY A 239 -26.40 30.11 -16.38
CA GLY A 239 -25.11 29.83 -17.05
C GLY A 239 -24.43 31.09 -17.61
N VAL A 240 -24.84 32.27 -17.18
CA VAL A 240 -24.27 33.57 -17.54
C VAL A 240 -23.73 34.26 -16.29
N PHE A 241 -22.59 34.92 -16.38
CA PHE A 241 -22.00 35.62 -15.24
C PHE A 241 -22.63 37.01 -15.06
N SER A 242 -23.22 37.28 -13.92
CA SER A 242 -23.61 38.59 -13.49
C SER A 242 -22.44 39.35 -12.88
N PRO A 243 -22.47 40.69 -12.77
CA PRO A 243 -21.43 41.48 -12.09
C PRO A 243 -21.22 41.08 -10.62
N GLU A 244 -22.27 40.65 -9.93
CA GLU A 244 -22.20 40.20 -8.53
C GLU A 244 -21.48 38.85 -8.39
N GLU A 245 -21.78 37.90 -9.28
CA GLU A 245 -21.12 36.59 -9.32
C GLU A 245 -19.63 36.73 -9.65
N ILE A 246 -19.26 37.63 -10.58
CA ILE A 246 -17.88 37.96 -10.85
C ILE A 246 -17.19 38.57 -9.62
N ALA A 247 -17.82 39.50 -8.92
CA ALA A 247 -17.24 40.09 -7.71
C ALA A 247 -16.99 39.03 -6.61
N ASN A 248 -17.96 38.12 -6.43
CA ASN A 248 -17.84 37.00 -5.50
C ASN A 248 -16.73 36.03 -5.90
N LEU A 249 -16.62 35.70 -7.19
CA LEU A 249 -15.58 34.82 -7.70
C LEU A 249 -14.17 35.40 -7.50
N VAL A 250 -13.98 36.68 -7.83
CA VAL A 250 -12.67 37.35 -7.72
C VAL A 250 -12.18 37.37 -6.28
N THR A 251 -13.08 37.52 -5.32
CA THR A 251 -12.77 37.53 -3.89
C THR A 251 -12.69 36.13 -3.28
N ASN A 252 -13.15 35.10 -3.99
CA ASN A 252 -13.11 33.71 -3.50
C ASN A 252 -11.68 33.15 -3.52
N ASN A 253 -11.08 32.97 -2.35
CA ASN A 253 -9.75 32.43 -2.24
C ASN A 253 -9.62 30.95 -2.58
N ASN A 254 -10.72 30.18 -2.53
CA ASN A 254 -10.77 28.75 -2.91
C ASN A 254 -10.70 28.52 -4.42
N VAL A 255 -10.73 29.58 -5.21
CA VAL A 255 -10.66 29.54 -6.67
C VAL A 255 -9.30 30.04 -7.13
N SER A 256 -8.65 29.27 -7.98
CA SER A 256 -7.32 29.60 -8.51
C SER A 256 -7.33 30.87 -9.36
N SER A 257 -6.15 31.44 -9.56
CA SER A 257 -5.99 32.55 -10.49
C SER A 257 -6.30 32.15 -11.94
N GLY A 258 -5.96 30.92 -12.34
CA GLY A 258 -6.29 30.39 -13.68
C GLY A 258 -7.79 30.37 -13.93
N VAL A 259 -8.57 29.82 -13.01
CA VAL A 259 -10.06 29.83 -13.08
C VAL A 259 -10.58 31.26 -13.16
N LYS A 260 -10.10 32.15 -12.29
CA LYS A 260 -10.53 33.56 -12.28
C LYS A 260 -10.30 34.25 -13.62
N TYR A 261 -9.10 34.08 -14.20
CA TYR A 261 -8.78 34.67 -15.50
C TYR A 261 -9.61 34.07 -16.64
N ALA A 262 -9.88 32.77 -16.66
CA ALA A 262 -10.71 32.14 -17.65
C ALA A 262 -12.16 32.66 -17.60
N VAL A 263 -12.73 32.78 -16.40
CA VAL A 263 -14.09 33.36 -16.23
C VAL A 263 -14.14 34.82 -16.66
N LEU A 264 -13.17 35.64 -16.26
CA LEU A 264 -13.09 37.04 -16.68
C LEU A 264 -12.97 37.17 -18.21
N GLY A 265 -12.17 36.30 -18.84
CA GLY A 265 -12.03 36.27 -20.28
C GLY A 265 -13.37 35.99 -20.98
N THR A 266 -14.13 35.01 -20.51
CA THR A 266 -15.47 34.69 -21.04
C THR A 266 -16.45 35.85 -20.79
N TYR A 267 -16.50 36.39 -19.59
CA TYR A 267 -17.40 37.51 -19.22
C TYR A 267 -17.18 38.74 -20.12
N PHE A 268 -15.94 39.13 -20.36
CA PHE A 268 -15.64 40.28 -21.20
C PHE A 268 -15.86 40.00 -22.69
N ALA A 269 -15.60 38.79 -23.19
CA ALA A 269 -15.88 38.41 -24.57
C ALA A 269 -17.38 38.50 -24.86
N ASP A 270 -18.22 37.94 -23.99
CA ASP A 270 -19.69 38.01 -24.15
C ASP A 270 -20.23 39.44 -24.00
N GLY A 271 -19.55 40.30 -23.21
CA GLY A 271 -19.94 41.70 -23.02
C GLY A 271 -19.73 42.59 -24.27
N TRP A 272 -18.76 42.28 -25.11
CA TRP A 272 -18.49 43.03 -26.36
C TRP A 272 -19.52 42.75 -27.46
N ASP A 273 -20.11 41.58 -27.47
CA ASP A 273 -21.17 41.21 -28.43
C ASP A 273 -22.56 41.79 -28.06
N ARG A 274 -22.68 42.46 -26.94
CA ARG A 274 -23.94 43.08 -26.44
C ARG A 274 -23.98 44.62 -26.55
N ILE A 275 -22.93 45.24 -27.08
CA ILE A 275 -22.82 46.66 -27.36
C ILE A 275 -22.95 46.90 -28.86
#